data_27da5c7ce2e7d84c83de70e9431ae8d0
#
_entry.id   27da5c7ce2e7d84c83de70e9431ae8d0
#
_cell.length_a   1.000
_cell.length_b   1.000
_cell.length_c   1.000
_cell.angle_alpha   90.00
_cell.angle_beta   90.00
_cell.angle_gamma   90.00
#
_symmetry.space_group_name_H-M   'P 1'
#
loop_
_entity.id
_entity.type
_entity.pdbx_description
1 polymer ?
#
loop_
_entity_poly.entity_id
_entity_poly.type
_entity_poly.pdbx_seq_one_letter_code
_entity_poly.pdbx_strand_id
1 'polypeptide(L)'
;MESGAVRTIDEAFRKYLGNGRIGDVKDEWASLPQIIAWIRDAGGTAVIAHPEKYQFTRTRLRELVEDFRAAGGEAIEVVSGRQAGPETRTLAALCQQNQLSASTGSDFHQPGQHWAELGRQPAVPDDCR
;
A
#
# COMPACT_ATOMS: atom_id res chain seq x y z
N MET A 1 3.53 -26.45 0.24
CA MET A 1 3.89 -27.22 1.46
C MET A 1 3.94 -28.72 1.22
N GLU A 2 3.30 -29.21 0.18
CA GLU A 2 3.30 -30.64 -0.21
C GLU A 2 4.70 -31.21 -0.47
N SER A 3 5.64 -30.39 -0.96
CA SER A 3 7.04 -30.79 -1.18
C SER A 3 7.88 -31.01 0.09
N GLY A 4 7.37 -30.62 1.26
CA GLY A 4 8.12 -30.68 2.53
C GLY A 4 9.27 -29.66 2.66
N ALA A 5 9.47 -28.78 1.67
CA ALA A 5 10.57 -27.80 1.68
C ALA A 5 10.41 -26.73 2.78
N VAL A 6 9.19 -26.44 3.19
CA VAL A 6 8.85 -25.51 4.29
C VAL A 6 7.63 -26.00 5.05
N ARG A 7 7.50 -25.58 6.32
CA ARG A 7 6.38 -25.95 7.20
C ARG A 7 5.27 -24.92 7.21
N THR A 8 5.58 -23.65 6.91
CA THR A 8 4.63 -22.55 6.95
C THR A 8 4.81 -21.64 5.73
N ILE A 9 3.76 -20.87 5.40
CA ILE A 9 3.80 -19.84 4.35
C ILE A 9 4.85 -18.79 4.68
N ASP A 10 4.92 -18.33 5.93
CA ASP A 10 5.92 -17.34 6.37
C ASP A 10 7.36 -17.85 6.17
N GLU A 11 7.59 -19.13 6.41
CA GLU A 11 8.89 -19.75 6.14
C GLU A 11 9.20 -19.77 4.63
N ALA A 12 8.20 -20.03 3.78
CA ALA A 12 8.34 -19.99 2.33
C ALA A 12 8.73 -18.59 1.84
N PHE A 13 8.02 -17.56 2.29
CA PHE A 13 8.35 -16.17 1.93
C PHE A 13 9.75 -15.78 2.42
N ARG A 14 10.09 -16.08 3.67
CA ARG A 14 11.40 -15.73 4.24
C ARG A 14 12.56 -16.42 3.52
N LYS A 15 12.41 -17.67 3.10
CA LYS A 15 13.49 -18.46 2.50
C LYS A 15 13.56 -18.34 0.98
N TYR A 16 12.42 -18.28 0.31
CA TYR A 16 12.37 -18.49 -1.14
C TYR A 16 11.63 -17.41 -1.94
N LEU A 17 10.50 -16.87 -1.45
CA LEU A 17 9.59 -16.04 -2.24
C LEU A 17 9.69 -14.55 -1.95
N GLY A 18 10.30 -14.15 -0.84
CA GLY A 18 10.44 -12.74 -0.47
C GLY A 18 11.41 -11.99 -1.36
N ASN A 19 11.33 -10.67 -1.31
CA ASN A 19 12.18 -9.78 -2.09
C ASN A 19 13.68 -10.09 -1.92
N GLY A 20 14.40 -10.24 -3.03
CA GLY A 20 15.81 -10.61 -3.07
C GLY A 20 16.11 -12.08 -2.79
N ARG A 21 15.11 -12.95 -2.75
CA ARG A 21 15.28 -14.40 -2.61
C ARG A 21 15.36 -15.10 -3.97
N ILE A 22 15.69 -16.40 -3.96
CA ILE A 22 15.88 -17.19 -5.19
C ILE A 22 14.61 -17.28 -6.05
N GLY A 23 13.44 -17.18 -5.46
CA GLY A 23 12.15 -17.17 -6.15
C GLY A 23 11.63 -15.75 -6.46
N ASP A 24 12.41 -14.71 -6.16
CA ASP A 24 12.11 -13.33 -6.53
C ASP A 24 12.42 -13.14 -8.02
N VAL A 25 11.41 -13.33 -8.84
CA VAL A 25 11.50 -13.06 -10.28
C VAL A 25 11.42 -11.56 -10.47
N LYS A 26 12.48 -10.96 -10.98
CA LYS A 26 12.49 -9.55 -11.37
C LYS A 26 11.78 -9.41 -12.70
N ASP A 27 10.46 -9.26 -12.62
CA ASP A 27 9.66 -8.92 -13.79
C ASP A 27 9.86 -7.44 -14.16
N GLU A 28 9.79 -7.13 -15.44
CA GLU A 28 9.66 -5.77 -15.92
C GLU A 28 8.23 -5.29 -15.65
N TRP A 29 8.03 -4.70 -14.48
CA TRP A 29 6.76 -4.07 -14.13
C TRP A 29 6.50 -2.86 -15.04
N ALA A 30 5.26 -2.67 -15.40
CA ALA A 30 4.86 -1.46 -16.12
C ALA A 30 5.22 -0.21 -15.30
N SER A 31 5.55 0.88 -15.98
CA SER A 31 5.87 2.14 -15.31
C SER A 31 4.67 2.70 -14.55
N LEU A 32 4.92 3.51 -13.53
CA LEU A 32 3.86 4.15 -12.75
C LEU A 32 2.83 4.90 -13.61
N PRO A 33 3.23 5.73 -14.59
CA PRO A 33 2.26 6.38 -15.49
C PRO A 33 1.42 5.39 -16.31
N GLN A 34 2.03 4.30 -16.74
CA GLN A 34 1.34 3.27 -17.53
C GLN A 34 0.29 2.52 -16.71
N ILE A 35 0.62 2.14 -15.47
CA ILE A 35 -0.33 1.50 -14.56
C ILE A 35 -1.50 2.42 -14.25
N ILE A 36 -1.23 3.69 -13.97
CA ILE A 36 -2.26 4.69 -13.68
C ILE A 36 -3.18 4.88 -14.89
N ALA A 37 -2.61 4.98 -16.10
CA ALA A 37 -3.39 5.06 -17.31
C ALA A 37 -4.34 3.86 -17.49
N TRP A 38 -3.84 2.64 -17.31
CA TRP A 38 -4.67 1.44 -17.41
C TRP A 38 -5.81 1.40 -16.38
N ILE A 39 -5.54 1.82 -15.13
CA ILE A 39 -6.57 1.88 -14.10
C ILE A 39 -7.68 2.87 -14.50
N ARG A 40 -7.30 4.06 -14.98
CA ARG A 40 -8.24 5.09 -15.39
C ARG A 40 -9.03 4.70 -16.65
N ASP A 41 -8.38 4.10 -17.63
CA ASP A 41 -9.03 3.62 -18.85
C ASP A 41 -10.06 2.52 -18.56
N ALA A 42 -9.83 1.75 -17.50
CA ALA A 42 -10.79 0.77 -16.96
C ALA A 42 -11.92 1.41 -16.11
N GLY A 43 -11.94 2.72 -15.94
CA GLY A 43 -12.90 3.46 -15.10
C GLY A 43 -12.60 3.36 -13.60
N GLY A 44 -11.40 2.96 -13.22
CA GLY A 44 -10.96 2.85 -11.83
C GLY A 44 -10.28 4.13 -11.32
N THR A 45 -10.12 4.20 -10.00
CA THR A 45 -9.32 5.23 -9.29
C THR A 45 -7.99 4.64 -8.84
N ALA A 46 -6.89 5.26 -9.25
CA ALA A 46 -5.56 4.84 -8.81
C ALA A 46 -5.31 5.28 -7.36
N VAL A 47 -4.91 4.35 -6.49
CA VAL A 47 -4.66 4.57 -5.06
C VAL A 47 -3.28 4.03 -4.67
N ILE A 48 -2.46 4.81 -3.94
CA ILE A 48 -1.28 4.28 -3.26
C ILE A 48 -1.74 3.48 -2.04
N ALA A 49 -1.58 2.17 -2.07
CA ALA A 49 -1.98 1.26 -1.00
C ALA A 49 -0.94 1.22 0.13
N HIS A 50 -1.38 1.21 1.39
CA HIS A 50 -0.57 1.02 2.62
C HIS A 50 0.87 1.59 2.56
N PRO A 51 1.07 2.89 2.24
CA PRO A 51 2.42 3.44 1.98
C PRO A 51 3.36 3.38 3.20
N GLU A 52 2.85 3.29 4.41
CA GLU A 52 3.65 3.11 5.63
C GLU A 52 4.41 1.77 5.65
N LYS A 53 3.94 0.76 4.90
CA LYS A 53 4.60 -0.54 4.82
C LYS A 53 5.83 -0.56 3.90
N TYR A 54 6.04 0.48 3.10
CA TYR A 54 7.17 0.55 2.17
C TYR A 54 8.52 0.80 2.87
N GLN A 55 8.50 1.17 4.16
CA GLN A 55 9.71 1.51 4.94
C GLN A 55 10.57 2.60 4.27
N PHE A 56 9.93 3.52 3.57
CA PHE A 56 10.59 4.64 2.93
C PHE A 56 10.94 5.73 3.94
N THR A 57 12.02 6.46 3.66
CA THR A 57 12.26 7.74 4.33
C THR A 57 11.15 8.73 3.97
N ARG A 58 10.94 9.76 4.80
CA ARG A 58 9.95 10.81 4.53
C ARG A 58 10.17 11.49 3.18
N THR A 59 11.43 11.70 2.80
CA THR A 59 11.79 12.29 1.49
C THR A 59 11.35 11.37 0.36
N ARG A 60 11.70 10.09 0.44
CA ARG A 60 11.35 9.11 -0.60
C ARG A 60 9.83 8.92 -0.74
N LEU A 61 9.09 8.95 0.39
CA LEU A 61 7.63 8.86 0.35
C LEU A 61 7.01 10.09 -0.31
N ARG A 62 7.54 11.29 -0.03
CA ARG A 62 7.09 12.52 -0.68
C ARG A 62 7.33 12.48 -2.18
N GLU A 63 8.52 12.12 -2.63
CA GLU A 63 8.85 11.95 -4.04
C GLU A 63 7.88 10.97 -4.74
N LEU A 64 7.61 9.83 -4.12
CA LEU A 64 6.64 8.86 -4.65
C LEU A 64 5.25 9.50 -4.83
N VAL A 65 4.77 10.24 -3.82
CA VAL A 65 3.45 10.87 -3.88
C VAL A 65 3.38 11.96 -4.95
N GLU A 66 4.44 12.76 -5.09
CA GLU A 66 4.56 13.79 -6.13
C GLU A 66 4.59 13.16 -7.54
N ASP A 67 5.40 12.13 -7.76
CA ASP A 67 5.45 11.38 -9.02
C ASP A 67 4.10 10.72 -9.35
N PHE A 68 3.47 10.11 -8.34
CA PHE A 68 2.15 9.50 -8.47
C PHE A 68 1.09 10.53 -8.88
N ARG A 69 1.06 11.68 -8.22
CA ARG A 69 0.14 12.77 -8.54
C ARG A 69 0.38 13.32 -9.94
N ALA A 70 1.65 13.54 -10.31
CA ALA A 70 2.05 14.01 -11.64
C ALA A 70 1.64 13.03 -12.74
N ALA A 71 1.67 11.73 -12.48
CA ALA A 71 1.22 10.68 -13.39
C ALA A 71 -0.33 10.57 -13.49
N GLY A 72 -1.08 11.32 -12.70
CA GLY A 72 -2.55 11.31 -12.69
C GLY A 72 -3.16 10.38 -11.63
N GLY A 73 -2.39 10.00 -10.61
CA GLY A 73 -2.91 9.29 -9.44
C GLY A 73 -3.85 10.15 -8.61
N GLU A 74 -4.80 9.55 -7.91
CA GLU A 74 -5.97 10.28 -7.38
C GLU A 74 -6.14 10.12 -5.86
N ALA A 75 -5.62 9.06 -5.24
CA ALA A 75 -5.85 8.81 -3.82
C ALA A 75 -4.66 8.15 -3.11
N ILE A 76 -4.62 8.30 -1.79
CA ILE A 76 -3.69 7.62 -0.88
C ILE A 76 -4.50 6.87 0.18
N GLU A 77 -4.13 5.64 0.48
CA GLU A 77 -4.64 4.94 1.65
C GLU A 77 -3.96 5.51 2.92
N VAL A 78 -4.67 6.42 3.59
CA VAL A 78 -4.15 7.11 4.79
C VAL A 78 -4.31 6.31 6.06
N VAL A 79 -5.20 5.30 6.04
CA VAL A 79 -5.43 4.36 7.14
C VAL A 79 -5.37 2.94 6.61
N SER A 80 -4.43 2.14 7.08
CA SER A 80 -4.31 0.72 6.74
C SER A 80 -4.30 -0.13 8.01
N GLY A 81 -5.31 -0.98 8.17
CA GLY A 81 -5.47 -1.81 9.36
C GLY A 81 -5.46 -0.99 10.67
N ARG A 82 -4.73 -1.47 11.67
CA ARG A 82 -4.52 -0.77 12.96
C ARG A 82 -3.28 0.11 12.94
N GLN A 83 -3.20 0.97 11.94
CA GLN A 83 -2.10 1.92 11.81
C GLN A 83 -2.05 2.90 13.00
N ALA A 84 -0.85 3.28 13.45
CA ALA A 84 -0.69 4.24 14.53
C ALA A 84 -1.07 5.66 14.09
N GLY A 85 -1.59 6.46 15.05
CA GLY A 85 -2.05 7.82 14.79
C GLY A 85 -1.01 8.79 14.20
N PRO A 86 0.28 8.73 14.59
CA PRO A 86 1.32 9.57 13.97
C PRO A 86 1.50 9.30 12.47
N GLU A 87 1.50 8.06 12.04
CA GLU A 87 1.61 7.65 10.63
C GLU A 87 0.40 8.13 9.84
N THR A 88 -0.80 7.93 10.37
CA THR A 88 -2.05 8.43 9.77
C THR A 88 -2.00 9.94 9.56
N ARG A 89 -1.55 10.72 10.55
CA ARG A 89 -1.42 12.19 10.40
C ARG A 89 -0.40 12.59 9.33
N THR A 90 0.71 11.87 9.23
CA THR A 90 1.73 12.12 8.19
C THR A 90 1.15 11.89 6.80
N LEU A 91 0.43 10.78 6.60
CA LEU A 91 -0.19 10.45 5.32
C LEU A 91 -1.35 11.41 4.99
N ALA A 92 -2.16 11.79 5.97
CA ALA A 92 -3.20 12.79 5.81
C ALA A 92 -2.64 14.14 5.33
N ALA A 93 -1.55 14.61 5.95
CA ALA A 93 -0.89 15.83 5.53
C ALA A 93 -0.34 15.74 4.09
N LEU A 94 0.26 14.61 3.70
CA LEU A 94 0.71 14.40 2.32
C LEU A 94 -0.45 14.37 1.32
N CYS A 95 -1.57 13.74 1.71
CA CYS A 95 -2.79 13.68 0.92
C CYS A 95 -3.32 15.09 0.62
N GLN A 96 -3.45 15.93 1.66
CA GLN A 96 -3.91 17.32 1.53
C GLN A 96 -2.94 18.18 0.70
N GLN A 97 -1.63 18.11 0.98
CA GLN A 97 -0.61 18.89 0.27
C GLN A 97 -0.60 18.62 -1.24
N ASN A 98 -0.93 17.38 -1.64
CA ASN A 98 -0.96 16.96 -3.03
C ASN A 98 -2.37 16.96 -3.64
N GLN A 99 -3.39 17.43 -2.91
CA GLN A 99 -4.78 17.46 -3.38
C GLN A 99 -5.27 16.08 -3.83
N LEU A 100 -4.90 15.03 -3.09
CA LEU A 100 -5.32 13.66 -3.31
C LEU A 100 -6.50 13.31 -2.38
N SER A 101 -7.33 12.39 -2.81
CA SER A 101 -8.37 11.81 -1.97
C SER A 101 -7.77 10.85 -0.94
N ALA A 102 -8.37 10.77 0.24
CA ALA A 102 -7.99 9.81 1.25
C ALA A 102 -8.84 8.54 1.15
N SER A 103 -8.21 7.39 1.31
CA SER A 103 -8.90 6.11 1.44
C SER A 103 -8.51 5.40 2.73
N THR A 104 -9.26 4.37 3.09
CA THR A 104 -8.98 3.50 4.23
C THR A 104 -9.19 2.05 3.84
N GLY A 105 -8.37 1.16 4.37
CA GLY A 105 -8.46 -0.27 4.17
C GLY A 105 -8.08 -1.05 5.43
N SER A 106 -8.47 -2.31 5.50
CA SER A 106 -8.09 -3.21 6.59
C SER A 106 -6.79 -3.95 6.31
N ASP A 107 -6.43 -4.08 5.04
CA ASP A 107 -5.37 -4.98 4.56
C ASP A 107 -5.60 -6.44 4.99
N PHE A 108 -6.89 -6.85 4.99
CA PHE A 108 -7.31 -8.18 5.40
C PHE A 108 -6.85 -9.24 4.39
N HIS A 109 -6.18 -10.27 4.87
CA HIS A 109 -5.70 -11.38 4.05
C HIS A 109 -6.29 -12.73 4.46
N GLN A 110 -6.54 -12.93 5.76
CA GLN A 110 -7.06 -14.19 6.28
C GLN A 110 -7.71 -14.02 7.66
N PRO A 111 -8.67 -14.87 8.03
CA PRO A 111 -9.26 -14.89 9.36
C PRO A 111 -8.22 -15.08 10.47
N GLY A 112 -8.51 -14.51 11.65
CA GLY A 112 -7.62 -14.62 12.82
C GLY A 112 -6.54 -13.54 12.92
N GLN A 113 -6.41 -12.69 11.92
CA GLN A 113 -5.56 -11.50 11.97
C GLN A 113 -6.33 -10.32 12.57
N HIS A 114 -6.44 -10.27 13.89
CA HIS A 114 -7.23 -9.25 14.62
C HIS A 114 -6.81 -7.80 14.36
N TRP A 115 -5.59 -7.58 13.88
CA TRP A 115 -5.09 -6.25 13.49
C TRP A 115 -5.55 -5.80 12.10
N ALA A 116 -6.06 -6.70 11.28
CA ALA A 116 -6.51 -6.45 9.90
C ALA A 116 -7.97 -6.88 9.66
N GLU A 117 -8.76 -7.05 10.73
CA GLU A 117 -10.17 -7.43 10.60
C GLU A 117 -10.98 -6.37 9.85
N LEU A 118 -11.88 -6.82 8.99
CA LEU A 118 -12.79 -5.97 8.24
C LEU A 118 -13.63 -5.09 9.18
N GLY A 119 -13.77 -3.81 8.85
CA GLY A 119 -14.58 -2.87 9.61
C GLY A 119 -13.98 -2.41 10.95
N ARG A 120 -12.75 -2.79 11.28
CA ARG A 120 -12.08 -2.40 12.54
C ARG A 120 -11.00 -1.34 12.39
N GLN A 121 -10.70 -0.94 11.18
CA GLN A 121 -9.76 0.15 10.94
C GLN A 121 -10.33 1.49 11.43
N PRO A 122 -9.49 2.41 11.90
CA PRO A 122 -9.92 3.76 12.23
C PRO A 122 -10.58 4.47 11.04
N ALA A 123 -11.42 5.44 11.34
CA ALA A 123 -11.98 6.32 10.31
C ALA A 123 -10.88 7.20 9.69
N VAL A 124 -11.09 7.58 8.43
CA VAL A 124 -10.28 8.63 7.78
C VAL A 124 -10.43 9.91 8.60
N PRO A 125 -9.32 10.64 8.89
CA PRO A 125 -9.38 11.94 9.55
C PRO A 125 -10.34 12.92 8.87
N ASP A 126 -11.08 13.71 9.65
CA ASP A 126 -12.11 14.62 9.13
C ASP A 126 -11.58 15.67 8.17
N ASP A 127 -10.34 16.07 8.35
CA ASP A 127 -9.61 17.02 7.51
C ASP A 127 -9.16 16.44 6.15
N CYS A 128 -9.41 15.15 5.92
CA CYS A 128 -9.13 14.45 4.66
C CYS A 128 -10.41 14.04 3.90
N ARG A 129 -11.57 14.50 4.35
CA ARG A 129 -12.87 14.17 3.73
C ARG A 129 -13.28 15.19 2.67
#